data_b44615454776b990207f6e31c9838a4e
#
_entry.id   b44615454776b990207f6e31c9838a4e
#
_cell.length_a   1.000
_cell.length_b   1.000
_cell.length_c   1.000
_cell.angle_alpha   90.00
_cell.angle_beta   90.00
_cell.angle_gamma   90.00
#
_symmetry.space_group_name_H-M   'P 1'
#
loop_
_entity.id
_entity.type
_entity.pdbx_description
1 polymer ?
#
loop_
_entity_poly.entity_id
_entity_poly.type
_entity_poly.pdbx_seq_one_letter_code
_entity_poly.pdbx_strand_id
1 'polypeptide(L)'
;MLEDTIIALLAKSPADQYSLYRQIEDTSMSQLLKAITALEQRKVICVAKYRKSDRTGLEVPIYSLSESTATSKISNSSTERLDIHYLLAGITSERLVEYDFVARNLLSPKKQADILEIGSAGCRLAEAINEFGKGKWQTFKIDIAESGCDLRMDARMTGFRNEVFDQVICISTIEHIGIGKNGDEGGDVKTLKEVLRVLRKRGSAIITFPYGKINKPNHRVYNRHSLSRLVSVDNGFSVAKKEFYCYYAGTWKRCSQATADRLIADDLEIPLHFHSAICGCLLLRKL
;
A
#
# COMPACT_ATOMS: atom_id res chain seq x y z
N MET A 1 -20.29 -23.91 -3.54
CA MET A 1 -20.58 -24.20 -2.11
C MET A 1 -20.45 -22.97 -1.22
N LEU A 2 -19.26 -22.52 -0.76
CA LEU A 2 -19.17 -21.36 0.14
C LEU A 2 -19.65 -20.06 -0.50
N GLU A 3 -19.27 -19.79 -1.73
CA GLU A 3 -19.71 -18.61 -2.47
C GLU A 3 -21.24 -18.61 -2.69
N ASP A 4 -21.83 -19.75 -3.03
CA ASP A 4 -23.28 -19.87 -3.19
C ASP A 4 -24.02 -19.60 -1.89
N THR A 5 -23.44 -20.02 -0.76
CA THR A 5 -23.96 -19.73 0.58
C THR A 5 -23.91 -18.23 0.89
N ILE A 6 -22.80 -17.55 0.56
CA ILE A 6 -22.65 -16.10 0.71
C ILE A 6 -23.70 -15.37 -0.16
N ILE A 7 -23.85 -15.76 -1.42
CA ILE A 7 -24.84 -15.18 -2.35
C ILE A 7 -26.26 -15.36 -1.79
N ALA A 8 -26.59 -16.55 -1.31
CA ALA A 8 -27.91 -16.85 -0.74
C ALA A 8 -28.19 -16.02 0.54
N LEU A 9 -27.18 -15.76 1.37
CA LEU A 9 -27.33 -14.92 2.55
C LEU A 9 -27.51 -13.44 2.16
N LEU A 10 -26.71 -12.93 1.22
CA LEU A 10 -26.80 -11.55 0.75
C LEU A 10 -28.08 -11.27 -0.07
N ALA A 11 -28.67 -12.30 -0.69
CA ALA A 11 -29.98 -12.19 -1.33
C ALA A 11 -31.12 -11.90 -0.33
N LYS A 12 -30.94 -12.29 0.94
CA LYS A 12 -31.93 -12.01 1.98
C LYS A 12 -31.77 -10.60 2.56
N SER A 13 -30.55 -10.18 2.80
CA SER A 13 -30.24 -8.82 3.28
C SER A 13 -28.73 -8.52 3.12
N PRO A 14 -28.34 -7.25 2.88
CA PRO A 14 -26.97 -6.83 2.96
C PRO A 14 -26.35 -7.16 4.32
N ALA A 15 -25.11 -7.67 4.33
CA ALA A 15 -24.43 -8.10 5.55
C ALA A 15 -22.92 -7.78 5.52
N ASP A 16 -22.35 -7.54 6.70
CA ASP A 16 -20.89 -7.46 6.85
C ASP A 16 -20.25 -8.84 7.02
N GLN A 17 -18.94 -8.90 6.86
CA GLN A 17 -18.15 -10.12 6.97
C GLN A 17 -18.32 -10.87 8.31
N TYR A 18 -18.52 -10.16 9.42
CA TYR A 18 -18.72 -10.80 10.74
C TYR A 18 -20.11 -11.40 10.88
N SER A 19 -21.12 -10.75 10.28
CA SER A 19 -22.48 -11.26 10.23
C SER A 19 -22.58 -12.49 9.33
N LEU A 20 -21.88 -12.51 8.19
CA LEU A 20 -21.77 -13.67 7.32
C LEU A 20 -21.02 -14.82 8.02
N TYR A 21 -19.90 -14.53 8.67
CA TYR A 21 -19.11 -15.53 9.39
C TYR A 21 -19.90 -16.26 10.47
N ARG A 22 -20.79 -15.54 11.18
CA ARG A 22 -21.62 -16.15 12.22
C ARG A 22 -22.75 -17.04 11.69
N GLN A 23 -23.10 -16.90 10.41
CA GLN A 23 -24.18 -17.64 9.77
C GLN A 23 -23.69 -18.83 8.93
N ILE A 24 -22.38 -18.94 8.73
CA ILE A 24 -21.78 -20.00 7.91
C ILE A 24 -21.01 -20.94 8.83
N GLU A 25 -21.50 -22.16 8.97
CA GLU A 25 -20.85 -23.22 9.73
C GLU A 25 -19.62 -23.76 8.98
N ASP A 26 -18.67 -24.33 9.72
CA ASP A 26 -17.45 -24.99 9.22
C ASP A 26 -16.57 -24.15 8.28
N THR A 27 -16.54 -22.83 8.47
CA THR A 27 -15.76 -21.92 7.65
C THR A 27 -14.85 -21.06 8.52
N SER A 28 -13.58 -20.97 8.18
CA SER A 28 -12.67 -20.00 8.82
C SER A 28 -12.88 -18.59 8.26
N MET A 29 -12.58 -17.56 9.07
CA MET A 29 -12.63 -16.16 8.60
C MET A 29 -11.77 -15.94 7.36
N SER A 30 -10.62 -16.60 7.26
CA SER A 30 -9.73 -16.52 6.08
C SER A 30 -10.39 -17.08 4.81
N GLN A 31 -11.09 -18.20 4.93
CA GLN A 31 -11.83 -18.79 3.79
C GLN A 31 -13.00 -17.89 3.37
N LEU A 32 -13.73 -17.35 4.33
CA LEU A 32 -14.81 -16.42 4.07
C LEU A 32 -14.33 -15.16 3.32
N LEU A 33 -13.24 -14.55 3.80
CA LEU A 33 -12.69 -13.34 3.16
C LEU A 33 -12.20 -13.62 1.74
N LYS A 34 -11.58 -14.77 1.48
CA LYS A 34 -11.20 -15.19 0.12
C LYS A 34 -12.41 -15.33 -0.80
N ALA A 35 -13.49 -15.95 -0.31
CA ALA A 35 -14.70 -16.12 -1.08
C ALA A 35 -15.41 -14.77 -1.36
N ILE A 36 -15.49 -13.88 -0.37
CA ILE A 36 -16.01 -12.51 -0.55
C ILE A 36 -15.20 -11.78 -1.63
N THR A 37 -13.86 -11.79 -1.52
CA THR A 37 -12.99 -11.15 -2.50
C THR A 37 -13.21 -11.69 -3.92
N ALA A 38 -13.34 -13.02 -4.07
CA ALA A 38 -13.62 -13.63 -5.37
C ALA A 38 -14.99 -13.21 -5.95
N LEU A 39 -16.01 -13.07 -5.11
CA LEU A 39 -17.33 -12.60 -5.51
C LEU A 39 -17.33 -11.12 -5.90
N GLU A 40 -16.58 -10.27 -5.18
CA GLU A 40 -16.39 -8.85 -5.55
C GLU A 40 -15.68 -8.71 -6.89
N GLN A 41 -14.59 -9.46 -7.11
CA GLN A 41 -13.84 -9.46 -8.38
C GLN A 41 -14.73 -9.83 -9.57
N ARG A 42 -15.63 -10.80 -9.39
CA ARG A 42 -16.60 -11.19 -10.42
C ARG A 42 -17.80 -10.25 -10.50
N LYS A 43 -17.82 -9.18 -9.71
CA LYS A 43 -18.92 -8.21 -9.62
C LYS A 43 -20.29 -8.86 -9.27
N VAL A 44 -20.25 -9.97 -8.55
CA VAL A 44 -21.46 -10.65 -8.06
C VAL A 44 -21.99 -9.94 -6.81
N ILE A 45 -21.07 -9.40 -6.00
CA ILE A 45 -21.37 -8.57 -4.82
C ILE A 45 -20.66 -7.23 -4.90
N CYS A 46 -21.15 -6.26 -4.15
CA CYS A 46 -20.52 -4.94 -4.00
C CYS A 46 -20.65 -4.43 -2.57
N VAL A 47 -19.83 -3.46 -2.20
CA VAL A 47 -19.98 -2.74 -0.94
C VAL A 47 -21.12 -1.75 -1.07
N ALA A 48 -22.23 -2.01 -0.38
CA ALA A 48 -23.42 -1.16 -0.41
C ALA A 48 -23.29 0.08 0.49
N LYS A 49 -22.67 -0.07 1.65
CA LYS A 49 -22.42 0.99 2.64
C LYS A 49 -21.41 0.52 3.68
N TYR A 50 -21.01 1.43 4.56
CA TYR A 50 -20.23 1.11 5.75
C TYR A 50 -21.06 1.28 7.02
N ARG A 51 -20.75 0.52 8.06
CA ARG A 51 -21.25 0.72 9.42
C ARG A 51 -20.13 0.68 10.43
N LYS A 52 -20.32 1.33 11.58
CA LYS A 52 -19.39 1.17 12.70
C LYS A 52 -19.57 -0.21 13.35
N SER A 53 -18.46 -0.87 13.62
CA SER A 53 -18.44 -2.10 14.39
C SER A 53 -18.70 -1.78 15.86
N ASP A 54 -19.69 -2.44 16.47
CA ASP A 54 -20.01 -2.27 17.89
C ASP A 54 -18.86 -2.70 18.81
N ARG A 55 -18.00 -3.60 18.33
CA ARG A 55 -16.88 -4.15 19.10
C ARG A 55 -15.61 -3.29 19.00
N THR A 56 -15.35 -2.66 17.86
CA THR A 56 -14.08 -1.96 17.60
C THR A 56 -14.27 -0.48 17.28
N GLY A 57 -15.49 -0.03 17.05
CA GLY A 57 -15.80 1.32 16.58
C GLY A 57 -15.36 1.62 15.15
N LEU A 58 -14.70 0.66 14.48
CA LEU A 58 -14.22 0.82 13.11
C LEU A 58 -15.34 0.66 12.09
N GLU A 59 -15.20 1.33 10.95
CA GLU A 59 -16.10 1.13 9.82
C GLU A 59 -15.81 -0.21 9.14
N VAL A 60 -16.86 -1.02 9.00
CA VAL A 60 -16.82 -2.30 8.29
C VAL A 60 -17.73 -2.25 7.07
N PRO A 61 -17.32 -2.83 5.94
CA PRO A 61 -18.15 -2.85 4.74
C PRO A 61 -19.38 -3.72 4.93
N ILE A 62 -20.52 -3.25 4.41
CA ILE A 62 -21.75 -4.02 4.25
C ILE A 62 -21.85 -4.43 2.79
N TYR A 63 -21.81 -5.71 2.53
CA TYR A 63 -21.94 -6.28 1.19
C TYR A 63 -23.39 -6.46 0.80
N SER A 64 -23.68 -6.32 -0.49
CA SER A 64 -24.95 -6.66 -1.13
C SER A 64 -24.70 -7.32 -2.48
N LEU A 65 -25.70 -7.98 -3.04
CA LEU A 65 -25.61 -8.40 -4.43
C LEU A 65 -25.50 -7.18 -5.33
N SER A 66 -24.64 -7.26 -6.34
CA SER A 66 -24.58 -6.23 -7.37
C SER A 66 -25.87 -6.30 -8.21
N GLU A 67 -26.54 -5.18 -8.36
CA GLU A 67 -27.59 -5.08 -9.37
C GLU A 67 -26.92 -5.32 -10.73
N SER A 68 -27.41 -6.26 -11.52
CA SER A 68 -27.01 -6.43 -12.90
C SER A 68 -27.44 -5.17 -13.64
N THR A 69 -26.57 -4.21 -13.71
CA THR A 69 -26.86 -2.91 -14.33
C THR A 69 -27.05 -3.13 -15.82
N ALA A 70 -28.28 -3.10 -16.24
CA ALA A 70 -28.61 -2.74 -17.59
C ALA A 70 -27.87 -1.45 -17.94
N THR A 71 -26.96 -1.57 -18.91
CA THR A 71 -26.42 -0.50 -19.75
C THR A 71 -26.47 0.92 -19.21
N SER A 72 -25.42 1.35 -18.52
CA SER A 72 -25.03 2.74 -18.55
C SER A 72 -23.78 2.88 -19.44
N LYS A 73 -23.91 3.68 -20.49
CA LYS A 73 -22.82 4.12 -21.35
C LYS A 73 -21.77 4.82 -20.49
N ILE A 74 -20.72 4.12 -20.09
CA ILE A 74 -19.54 4.72 -19.48
C ILE A 74 -18.74 5.32 -20.63
N SER A 75 -18.65 6.63 -20.67
CA SER A 75 -17.75 7.36 -21.56
C SER A 75 -16.32 6.86 -21.37
N ASN A 76 -15.73 6.35 -22.44
CA ASN A 76 -14.34 5.85 -22.49
C ASN A 76 -13.34 7.00 -22.31
N SER A 77 -12.98 7.28 -21.06
CA SER A 77 -11.70 7.90 -20.70
C SER A 77 -11.13 7.19 -19.45
N SER A 78 -11.05 5.87 -19.50
CA SER A 78 -10.44 5.12 -18.42
C SER A 78 -8.92 5.11 -18.61
N THR A 79 -8.20 5.94 -17.86
CA THR A 79 -6.86 5.59 -17.45
C THR A 79 -6.96 4.27 -16.69
N GLU A 80 -6.48 3.18 -17.30
CA GLU A 80 -6.38 1.88 -16.63
C GLU A 80 -5.62 2.10 -15.30
N ARG A 81 -6.25 1.75 -14.18
CA ARG A 81 -5.63 1.78 -12.85
C ARG A 81 -5.57 0.38 -12.29
N LEU A 82 -4.51 0.10 -11.54
CA LEU A 82 -4.41 -1.12 -10.76
C LEU A 82 -5.60 -1.20 -9.79
N ASP A 83 -6.36 -2.27 -9.87
CA ASP A 83 -7.40 -2.57 -8.88
C ASP A 83 -6.73 -3.16 -7.63
N ILE A 84 -6.72 -2.38 -6.56
CA ILE A 84 -6.12 -2.76 -5.28
C ILE A 84 -7.14 -3.23 -4.25
N HIS A 85 -8.42 -3.23 -4.58
CA HIS A 85 -9.47 -3.54 -3.60
C HIS A 85 -9.29 -4.92 -2.98
N TYR A 86 -8.85 -5.90 -3.76
CA TYR A 86 -8.60 -7.25 -3.24
C TYR A 86 -7.37 -7.34 -2.31
N LEU A 87 -6.39 -6.44 -2.49
CA LEU A 87 -5.23 -6.34 -1.58
C LEU A 87 -5.61 -5.69 -0.25
N LEU A 88 -6.67 -4.90 -0.25
CA LEU A 88 -7.10 -4.09 0.88
C LEU A 88 -8.23 -4.74 1.70
N ALA A 89 -8.71 -5.90 1.29
CA ALA A 89 -9.79 -6.59 2.00
C ALA A 89 -9.42 -6.86 3.47
N GLY A 90 -10.14 -6.22 4.39
CA GLY A 90 -9.91 -6.33 5.83
C GLY A 90 -8.75 -5.50 6.39
N ILE A 91 -8.09 -4.68 5.58
CA ILE A 91 -7.03 -3.77 6.02
C ILE A 91 -7.64 -2.47 6.49
N THR A 92 -7.22 -2.02 7.66
CA THR A 92 -7.60 -0.72 8.25
C THR A 92 -6.39 0.18 8.50
N SER A 93 -5.18 -0.33 8.22
CA SER A 93 -3.91 0.35 8.45
C SER A 93 -3.60 1.37 7.35
N GLU A 94 -2.44 2.02 7.47
CA GLU A 94 -1.85 2.92 6.46
C GLU A 94 -1.73 2.29 5.07
N ARG A 95 -1.74 0.95 4.97
CA ARG A 95 -1.72 0.21 3.68
C ARG A 95 -2.84 0.66 2.73
N LEU A 96 -3.99 1.12 3.26
CA LEU A 96 -5.08 1.66 2.45
C LEU A 96 -4.62 2.82 1.56
N VAL A 97 -3.91 3.77 2.16
CA VAL A 97 -3.45 4.98 1.44
C VAL A 97 -2.16 4.73 0.67
N GLU A 98 -1.31 3.83 1.16
CA GLU A 98 -0.06 3.46 0.49
C GLU A 98 -0.32 2.75 -0.84
N TYR A 99 -1.17 1.73 -0.85
CA TYR A 99 -1.51 0.99 -2.06
C TYR A 99 -2.31 1.84 -3.05
N ASP A 100 -3.21 2.70 -2.57
CA ASP A 100 -3.87 3.68 -3.44
C ASP A 100 -2.86 4.65 -4.07
N PHE A 101 -1.88 5.12 -3.30
CA PHE A 101 -0.81 5.96 -3.82
C PHE A 101 0.03 5.23 -4.87
N VAL A 102 0.39 3.96 -4.64
CA VAL A 102 1.08 3.13 -5.64
C VAL A 102 0.25 3.01 -6.89
N ALA A 103 -1.01 2.58 -6.79
CA ALA A 103 -1.89 2.35 -7.94
C ALA A 103 -2.06 3.60 -8.83
N ARG A 104 -2.09 4.80 -8.21
CA ARG A 104 -2.18 6.08 -8.92
C ARG A 104 -0.88 6.55 -9.56
N ASN A 105 0.26 5.95 -9.19
CA ASN A 105 1.59 6.40 -9.61
C ASN A 105 2.43 5.30 -10.27
N LEU A 106 1.83 4.16 -10.58
CA LEU A 106 2.46 3.15 -11.43
C LEU A 106 2.71 3.71 -12.83
N LEU A 107 3.66 3.08 -13.50
CA LEU A 107 3.95 3.33 -14.92
C LEU A 107 2.72 3.05 -15.79
N SER A 108 2.76 3.53 -17.03
CA SER A 108 1.71 3.18 -17.98
C SER A 108 1.86 1.73 -18.44
N PRO A 109 0.80 0.88 -18.40
CA PRO A 109 0.86 -0.51 -18.82
C PRO A 109 1.06 -0.72 -20.32
N LYS A 110 1.20 0.35 -21.08
CA LYS A 110 1.44 0.30 -22.55
C LYS A 110 2.87 -0.11 -22.92
N LYS A 111 3.83 0.03 -21.99
CA LYS A 111 5.26 -0.26 -22.22
C LYS A 111 5.70 -1.43 -21.34
N GLN A 112 6.72 -2.15 -21.82
CA GLN A 112 7.46 -3.08 -20.97
C GLN A 112 8.19 -2.31 -19.87
N ALA A 113 8.21 -2.87 -18.67
CA ALA A 113 8.90 -2.28 -17.54
C ALA A 113 9.39 -3.33 -16.55
N ASP A 114 10.59 -3.09 -16.02
CA ASP A 114 11.16 -3.82 -14.89
C ASP A 114 10.94 -3.00 -13.62
N ILE A 115 10.30 -3.60 -12.63
CA ILE A 115 9.94 -2.96 -11.37
C ILE A 115 10.64 -3.68 -10.23
N LEU A 116 11.20 -2.94 -9.28
CA LEU A 116 11.78 -3.50 -8.05
C LEU A 116 10.89 -3.16 -6.86
N GLU A 117 10.47 -4.17 -6.12
CA GLU A 117 9.83 -4.00 -4.81
C GLU A 117 10.84 -4.29 -3.70
N ILE A 118 11.05 -3.31 -2.81
CA ILE A 118 11.95 -3.39 -1.66
C ILE A 118 11.12 -3.56 -0.39
N GLY A 119 11.42 -4.61 0.40
CA GLY A 119 10.71 -4.89 1.64
C GLY A 119 9.38 -5.61 1.39
N SER A 120 9.41 -6.65 0.59
CA SER A 120 8.23 -7.36 0.09
C SER A 120 7.75 -8.51 0.98
N ALA A 121 8.39 -8.76 2.13
CA ALA A 121 8.04 -9.88 2.99
C ALA A 121 6.55 -9.89 3.35
N GLY A 122 5.84 -10.97 2.96
CA GLY A 122 4.41 -11.14 3.23
C GLY A 122 3.46 -10.25 2.40
N CYS A 123 3.97 -9.48 1.44
CA CYS A 123 3.18 -8.59 0.59
C CYS A 123 2.85 -9.27 -0.76
N ARG A 124 1.64 -9.06 -1.25
CA ARG A 124 1.18 -9.55 -2.57
C ARG A 124 1.10 -8.43 -3.62
N LEU A 125 1.74 -7.31 -3.37
CA LEU A 125 1.66 -6.16 -4.27
C LEU A 125 2.35 -6.44 -5.61
N ALA A 126 3.51 -7.10 -5.59
CA ALA A 126 4.23 -7.47 -6.82
C ALA A 126 3.39 -8.35 -7.76
N GLU A 127 2.69 -9.33 -7.20
CA GLU A 127 1.80 -10.21 -7.97
C GLU A 127 0.68 -9.41 -8.63
N ALA A 128 0.07 -8.50 -7.88
CA ALA A 128 -0.97 -7.62 -8.40
C ALA A 128 -0.45 -6.68 -9.50
N ILE A 129 0.75 -6.14 -9.34
CA ILE A 129 1.40 -5.28 -10.33
C ILE A 129 1.69 -6.08 -11.61
N ASN A 130 2.21 -7.29 -11.49
CA ASN A 130 2.50 -8.16 -12.64
C ASN A 130 1.21 -8.53 -13.39
N GLU A 131 0.15 -8.86 -12.67
CA GLU A 131 -1.17 -9.14 -13.26
C GLU A 131 -1.72 -7.92 -14.02
N PHE A 132 -1.66 -6.75 -13.40
CA PHE A 132 -2.07 -5.49 -14.03
C PHE A 132 -1.24 -5.16 -15.29
N GLY A 133 0.05 -5.45 -15.26
CA GLY A 133 0.97 -5.27 -16.39
C GLY A 133 0.68 -6.18 -17.57
N LYS A 134 -0.19 -7.21 -17.42
CA LYS A 134 -0.60 -8.13 -18.47
C LYS A 134 0.59 -8.75 -19.23
N GLY A 135 1.62 -9.18 -18.50
CA GLY A 135 2.84 -9.77 -19.04
C GLY A 135 3.85 -8.76 -19.62
N LYS A 136 3.59 -7.46 -19.54
CA LYS A 136 4.55 -6.43 -19.98
C LYS A 136 5.45 -5.95 -18.83
N TRP A 137 5.03 -6.17 -17.59
CA TRP A 137 5.79 -5.79 -16.40
C TRP A 137 6.33 -7.01 -15.71
N GLN A 138 7.55 -6.88 -15.21
CA GLN A 138 8.15 -7.85 -14.32
C GLN A 138 8.56 -7.13 -13.03
N THR A 139 7.97 -7.55 -11.92
CA THR A 139 8.33 -7.05 -10.60
C THR A 139 9.22 -8.07 -9.89
N PHE A 140 10.39 -7.61 -9.46
CA PHE A 140 11.33 -8.36 -8.67
C PHE A 140 11.19 -7.94 -7.21
N LYS A 141 11.09 -8.91 -6.31
CA LYS A 141 10.95 -8.68 -4.87
C LYS A 141 12.26 -8.93 -4.17
N ILE A 142 12.72 -7.96 -3.39
CA ILE A 142 13.86 -8.15 -2.49
C ILE A 142 13.47 -7.87 -1.05
N ASP A 143 14.04 -8.66 -0.14
CA ASP A 143 13.94 -8.46 1.30
C ASP A 143 15.22 -8.98 1.99
N ILE A 144 15.49 -8.52 3.20
CA ILE A 144 16.55 -9.07 4.02
C ILE A 144 16.11 -10.38 4.73
N ALA A 145 14.80 -10.55 4.95
CA ALA A 145 14.18 -11.77 5.41
C ALA A 145 14.04 -12.79 4.26
N GLU A 146 13.89 -14.07 4.58
CA GLU A 146 13.84 -15.13 3.55
C GLU A 146 12.47 -15.37 2.96
N SER A 147 11.40 -15.01 3.66
CA SER A 147 10.05 -15.37 3.27
C SER A 147 9.41 -14.35 2.31
N GLY A 148 8.92 -14.85 1.19
CA GLY A 148 8.06 -14.09 0.27
C GLY A 148 8.78 -13.16 -0.71
N CYS A 149 10.13 -13.13 -0.73
CA CYS A 149 10.91 -12.40 -1.72
C CYS A 149 11.50 -13.32 -2.79
N ASP A 150 11.81 -12.77 -3.95
CA ASP A 150 12.49 -13.50 -5.03
C ASP A 150 13.99 -13.65 -4.74
N LEU A 151 14.56 -12.60 -4.13
CA LEU A 151 15.99 -12.56 -3.78
C LEU A 151 16.17 -11.95 -2.39
N ARG A 152 16.99 -12.61 -1.57
CA ARG A 152 17.41 -12.06 -0.29
C ARG A 152 18.54 -11.08 -0.49
N MET A 153 18.27 -9.80 -0.28
CA MET A 153 19.22 -8.71 -0.51
C MET A 153 19.08 -7.58 0.50
N ASP A 154 20.20 -6.93 0.79
CA ASP A 154 20.22 -5.68 1.52
C ASP A 154 19.94 -4.51 0.56
N ALA A 155 18.90 -3.75 0.82
CA ALA A 155 18.50 -2.61 -0.02
C ALA A 155 19.50 -1.46 -0.04
N ARG A 156 20.47 -1.43 0.88
CA ARG A 156 21.54 -0.44 0.90
C ARG A 156 22.65 -0.71 -0.13
N MET A 157 22.72 -1.96 -0.61
CA MET A 157 23.73 -2.44 -1.56
C MET A 157 23.19 -3.69 -2.26
N THR A 158 22.37 -3.51 -3.28
CA THR A 158 21.85 -4.60 -4.08
C THR A 158 22.89 -5.12 -5.07
N GLY A 159 22.77 -6.40 -5.47
CA GLY A 159 23.62 -6.98 -6.49
C GLY A 159 23.24 -6.61 -7.93
N PHE A 160 22.25 -5.77 -8.15
CA PHE A 160 21.81 -5.38 -9.48
C PHE A 160 22.82 -4.44 -10.18
N ARG A 161 22.84 -4.51 -11.51
CA ARG A 161 23.60 -3.54 -12.32
C ARG A 161 22.96 -2.15 -12.25
N ASN A 162 23.70 -1.13 -12.69
CA ASN A 162 23.16 0.22 -12.83
C ASN A 162 22.05 0.24 -13.88
N GLU A 163 21.04 1.09 -13.64
CA GLU A 163 20.02 1.44 -14.63
C GLU A 163 19.23 0.24 -15.19
N VAL A 164 18.79 -0.65 -14.28
CA VAL A 164 18.02 -1.87 -14.62
C VAL A 164 16.52 -1.64 -14.52
N PHE A 165 16.05 -0.87 -13.53
CA PHE A 165 14.63 -0.75 -13.24
C PHE A 165 14.02 0.55 -13.75
N ASP A 166 12.80 0.47 -14.25
CA ASP A 166 12.00 1.63 -14.67
C ASP A 166 11.31 2.28 -13.47
N GLN A 167 10.95 1.47 -12.48
CA GLN A 167 10.35 1.95 -11.22
C GLN A 167 10.82 1.11 -10.04
N VAL A 168 11.00 1.77 -8.89
CA VAL A 168 11.24 1.13 -7.59
C VAL A 168 10.09 1.46 -6.66
N ILE A 169 9.63 0.48 -5.89
CA ILE A 169 8.55 0.60 -4.90
C ILE A 169 9.10 0.17 -3.55
N CYS A 170 8.97 1.03 -2.54
CA CYS A 170 9.43 0.79 -1.17
C CYS A 170 8.35 1.29 -0.21
N ILE A 171 7.53 0.38 0.29
CA ILE A 171 6.35 0.69 1.11
C ILE A 171 6.62 0.33 2.56
N SER A 172 6.52 1.30 3.46
CA SER A 172 6.73 1.13 4.91
C SER A 172 7.91 0.19 5.22
N THR A 173 9.03 0.47 4.57
CA THR A 173 10.24 -0.37 4.66
C THR A 173 11.48 0.49 4.94
N ILE A 174 11.59 1.66 4.30
CA ILE A 174 12.77 2.52 4.39
C ILE A 174 13.05 2.96 5.83
N GLU A 175 12.02 3.06 6.65
CA GLU A 175 12.12 3.40 8.08
C GLU A 175 12.81 2.32 8.91
N HIS A 176 12.81 1.07 8.46
CA HIS A 176 13.43 -0.05 9.16
C HIS A 176 14.89 -0.28 8.77
N ILE A 177 15.31 0.22 7.60
CA ILE A 177 16.63 -0.09 7.04
C ILE A 177 17.74 0.59 7.85
N GLY A 178 18.65 -0.21 8.40
CA GLY A 178 19.74 0.26 9.24
C GLY A 178 19.34 0.54 10.69
N ILE A 179 18.17 0.10 11.14
CA ILE A 179 17.77 0.13 12.56
C ILE A 179 18.24 -1.15 13.26
N GLY A 180 18.57 -1.07 14.54
CA GLY A 180 18.93 -2.21 15.38
C GLY A 180 20.30 -2.06 16.04
N LYS A 181 20.74 -3.13 16.75
CA LYS A 181 21.89 -3.13 17.64
C LYS A 181 23.23 -2.85 16.95
N ASN A 182 23.32 -3.14 15.64
CA ASN A 182 24.46 -2.82 14.75
C ASN A 182 23.96 -1.87 13.64
N GLY A 183 23.09 -0.93 14.01
CA GLY A 183 22.37 -0.09 13.08
C GLY A 183 23.29 0.86 12.31
N ASP A 184 22.83 1.23 11.14
CA ASP A 184 23.42 2.24 10.27
C ASP A 184 22.45 3.41 10.20
N GLU A 185 22.72 4.47 10.97
CA GLU A 185 21.82 5.64 11.02
C GLU A 185 21.54 6.27 9.65
N GLY A 186 22.47 6.08 8.69
CA GLY A 186 22.31 6.53 7.31
C GLY A 186 21.73 5.47 6.36
N GLY A 187 21.19 4.36 6.88
CA GLY A 187 20.71 3.25 6.07
C GLY A 187 19.60 3.63 5.06
N ASP A 188 18.72 4.53 5.46
CA ASP A 188 17.70 5.10 4.59
C ASP A 188 18.28 5.92 3.41
N VAL A 189 19.25 6.78 3.70
CA VAL A 189 19.95 7.59 2.67
C VAL A 189 20.78 6.68 1.74
N LYS A 190 21.47 5.66 2.29
CA LYS A 190 22.20 4.69 1.48
C LYS A 190 21.26 3.91 0.55
N THR A 191 20.09 3.52 1.07
CA THR A 191 19.06 2.87 0.25
C THR A 191 18.60 3.78 -0.88
N LEU A 192 18.33 5.06 -0.64
CA LEU A 192 17.96 5.98 -1.72
C LEU A 192 19.06 6.16 -2.76
N LYS A 193 20.32 6.20 -2.35
CA LYS A 193 21.45 6.22 -3.30
C LYS A 193 21.51 4.95 -4.14
N GLU A 194 21.24 3.81 -3.54
CA GLU A 194 21.16 2.54 -4.25
C GLU A 194 19.96 2.49 -5.20
N VAL A 195 18.79 2.95 -4.77
CA VAL A 195 17.62 3.12 -5.62
C VAL A 195 17.91 4.02 -6.82
N LEU A 196 18.61 5.14 -6.59
CA LEU A 196 19.05 6.04 -7.67
C LEU A 196 19.97 5.33 -8.66
N ARG A 197 20.91 4.51 -8.17
CA ARG A 197 21.85 3.76 -9.00
C ARG A 197 21.15 2.74 -9.90
N VAL A 198 20.23 1.98 -9.35
CA VAL A 198 19.56 0.90 -10.09
C VAL A 198 18.43 1.39 -10.99
N LEU A 199 17.88 2.57 -10.76
CA LEU A 199 16.89 3.19 -11.63
C LEU A 199 17.48 3.62 -12.95
N ARG A 200 16.79 3.35 -14.05
CA ARG A 200 17.06 3.91 -15.38
C ARG A 200 16.92 5.43 -15.35
N LYS A 201 17.53 6.12 -16.30
CA LYS A 201 17.31 7.56 -16.52
C LYS A 201 15.80 7.83 -16.66
N ARG A 202 15.30 8.86 -16.00
CA ARG A 202 13.88 9.22 -15.92
C ARG A 202 13.00 8.17 -15.22
N GLY A 203 13.58 7.14 -14.62
CA GLY A 203 12.89 6.19 -13.77
C GLY A 203 12.32 6.85 -12.52
N SER A 204 11.46 6.15 -11.81
CA SER A 204 10.79 6.70 -10.64
C SER A 204 10.84 5.78 -9.44
N ALA A 205 10.80 6.36 -8.24
CA ALA A 205 10.63 5.62 -7.00
C ALA A 205 9.36 6.06 -6.27
N ILE A 206 8.60 5.09 -5.81
CA ILE A 206 7.44 5.28 -4.92
C ILE A 206 7.89 4.84 -3.53
N ILE A 207 7.81 5.74 -2.57
CA ILE A 207 8.28 5.49 -1.20
C ILE A 207 7.20 5.95 -0.24
N THR A 208 6.87 5.11 0.73
CA THR A 208 5.98 5.46 1.83
C THR A 208 6.68 5.26 3.16
N PHE A 209 6.26 6.02 4.16
CA PHE A 209 6.91 6.04 5.47
C PHE A 209 5.99 6.64 6.54
N PRO A 210 6.21 6.28 7.83
CA PRO A 210 5.54 6.92 8.94
C PRO A 210 6.06 8.36 9.14
N TYR A 211 5.14 9.29 9.37
CA TYR A 211 5.46 10.70 9.60
C TYR A 211 5.05 11.11 11.01
N GLY A 212 5.95 11.76 11.77
CA GLY A 212 5.69 12.04 13.18
C GLY A 212 6.86 12.69 13.92
N LYS A 213 6.79 12.66 15.26
CA LYS A 213 7.71 13.38 16.15
C LYS A 213 8.87 12.51 16.64
N ILE A 214 8.62 11.26 16.96
CA ILE A 214 9.53 10.43 17.74
C ILE A 214 9.83 9.12 17.03
N ASN A 215 11.12 8.79 16.87
CA ASN A 215 11.54 7.48 16.45
C ASN A 215 11.14 6.42 17.49
N LYS A 216 10.75 5.27 16.99
CA LYS A 216 10.49 4.08 17.82
C LYS A 216 11.71 3.16 17.80
N PRO A 217 11.83 2.21 18.75
CA PRO A 217 13.01 1.33 18.80
C PRO A 217 13.27 0.55 17.51
N ASN A 218 12.23 0.21 16.77
CA ASN A 218 12.29 -0.67 15.61
C ASN A 218 12.15 0.04 14.26
N HIS A 219 11.91 1.36 14.24
CA HIS A 219 11.79 2.12 13.00
C HIS A 219 11.96 3.62 13.22
N ARG A 220 12.38 4.32 12.16
CA ARG A 220 12.39 5.78 12.10
C ARG A 220 10.98 6.29 11.91
N VAL A 221 10.73 7.48 12.43
CA VAL A 221 9.54 8.28 12.10
C VAL A 221 10.05 9.58 11.52
N TYR A 222 9.65 9.87 10.29
CA TYR A 222 10.14 11.05 9.59
C TYR A 222 9.38 12.30 10.02
N ASN A 223 10.05 13.43 10.01
CA ASN A 223 9.49 14.76 10.17
C ASN A 223 9.98 15.65 9.02
N ARG A 224 9.59 16.93 9.02
CA ARG A 224 9.98 17.87 7.97
C ARG A 224 11.49 17.90 7.74
N HIS A 225 12.30 17.92 8.80
CA HIS A 225 13.76 18.01 8.72
C HIS A 225 14.37 16.72 8.16
N SER A 226 14.05 15.57 8.75
CA SER A 226 14.59 14.28 8.30
C SER A 226 14.12 13.92 6.89
N LEU A 227 12.89 14.30 6.52
CA LEU A 227 12.38 14.13 5.16
C LEU A 227 13.15 15.01 4.16
N SER A 228 13.43 16.27 4.50
CA SER A 228 14.23 17.15 3.65
C SER A 228 15.63 16.59 3.41
N ARG A 229 16.27 16.04 4.44
CA ARG A 229 17.56 15.35 4.32
C ARG A 229 17.48 14.13 3.40
N LEU A 230 16.40 13.35 3.51
CA LEU A 230 16.18 12.13 2.72
C LEU A 230 16.04 12.44 1.22
N VAL A 231 15.34 13.53 0.89
CA VAL A 231 15.04 13.92 -0.51
C VAL A 231 15.87 15.08 -1.02
N SER A 232 17.01 15.38 -0.39
CA SER A 232 17.88 16.48 -0.82
C SER A 232 18.32 16.32 -2.28
N VAL A 233 18.51 17.45 -2.95
CA VAL A 233 18.88 17.51 -4.37
C VAL A 233 20.18 16.75 -4.67
N ASP A 234 21.09 16.68 -3.71
CA ASP A 234 22.36 15.93 -3.78
C ASP A 234 22.15 14.42 -3.99
N ASN A 235 20.93 13.93 -3.75
CA ASN A 235 20.57 12.52 -3.97
C ASN A 235 20.17 12.19 -5.42
N GLY A 236 20.16 13.17 -6.34
CA GLY A 236 19.86 12.96 -7.76
C GLY A 236 18.37 12.69 -8.08
N PHE A 237 17.48 13.03 -7.15
CA PHE A 237 16.04 12.93 -7.33
C PHE A 237 15.37 14.30 -7.37
N SER A 238 14.31 14.42 -8.18
CA SER A 238 13.28 15.45 -8.02
C SER A 238 12.04 14.85 -7.37
N VAL A 239 11.37 15.62 -6.51
CA VAL A 239 10.10 15.21 -5.88
C VAL A 239 8.95 15.54 -6.84
N ALA A 240 8.44 14.53 -7.55
CA ALA A 240 7.34 14.71 -8.49
C ALA A 240 5.98 14.81 -7.77
N LYS A 241 5.80 14.06 -6.68
CA LYS A 241 4.60 14.16 -5.81
C LYS A 241 5.00 13.92 -4.36
N LYS A 242 4.31 14.63 -3.48
CA LYS A 242 4.40 14.45 -2.03
C LYS A 242 3.00 14.58 -1.44
N GLU A 243 2.54 13.53 -0.77
CA GLU A 243 1.23 13.46 -0.16
C GLU A 243 1.36 13.00 1.29
N PHE A 244 0.48 13.51 2.15
CA PHE A 244 0.36 13.09 3.54
C PHE A 244 -1.07 12.68 3.83
N TYR A 245 -1.21 11.66 4.66
CA TYR A 245 -2.49 11.16 5.11
C TYR A 245 -2.47 11.05 6.62
N CYS A 246 -3.48 11.58 7.27
CA CYS A 246 -3.66 11.45 8.71
C CYS A 246 -4.85 10.53 9.00
N TYR A 247 -4.68 9.67 10.02
CA TYR A 247 -5.76 8.86 10.55
C TYR A 247 -6.53 9.68 11.58
N TYR A 248 -7.79 9.96 11.28
CA TYR A 248 -8.66 10.74 12.14
C TYR A 248 -10.10 10.24 12.04
N ALA A 249 -10.76 10.10 13.20
CA ALA A 249 -12.15 9.65 13.30
C ALA A 249 -12.44 8.34 12.53
N GLY A 250 -11.54 7.35 12.65
CA GLY A 250 -11.72 6.02 12.06
C GLY A 250 -11.35 5.91 10.56
N THR A 251 -10.79 6.96 9.95
CA THR A 251 -10.47 6.94 8.52
C THR A 251 -9.19 7.70 8.19
N TRP A 252 -8.54 7.32 7.10
CA TRP A 252 -7.40 8.03 6.54
C TRP A 252 -7.86 9.18 5.67
N LYS A 253 -7.37 10.39 5.94
CA LYS A 253 -7.69 11.60 5.17
C LYS A 253 -6.42 12.26 4.67
N ARG A 254 -6.43 12.64 3.38
CA ARG A 254 -5.34 13.41 2.81
C ARG A 254 -5.25 14.78 3.49
N CYS A 255 -4.03 15.20 3.83
CA CYS A 255 -3.76 16.50 4.43
C CYS A 255 -2.54 17.16 3.80
N SER A 256 -2.36 18.45 4.07
CA SER A 256 -1.13 19.16 3.72
C SER A 256 0.01 18.81 4.67
N GLN A 257 1.27 18.97 4.25
CA GLN A 257 2.41 18.82 5.17
C GLN A 257 2.30 19.77 6.37
N ALA A 258 1.85 21.00 6.17
CA ALA A 258 1.65 21.95 7.25
C ALA A 258 0.59 21.48 8.26
N THR A 259 -0.46 20.80 7.79
CA THR A 259 -1.45 20.16 8.65
C THR A 259 -0.84 18.98 9.39
N ALA A 260 -0.09 18.12 8.72
CA ALA A 260 0.63 17.00 9.33
C ALA A 260 1.57 17.48 10.45
N ASP A 261 2.36 18.52 10.19
CA ASP A 261 3.27 19.11 11.18
C ASP A 261 2.53 19.64 12.43
N ARG A 262 1.36 20.27 12.26
CA ARG A 262 0.53 20.73 13.39
C ARG A 262 -0.02 19.56 14.20
N LEU A 263 -0.54 18.55 13.53
CA LEU A 263 -1.10 17.36 14.19
C LEU A 263 -0.03 16.58 14.97
N ILE A 264 1.25 16.61 14.53
CA ILE A 264 2.37 16.09 15.31
C ILE A 264 2.58 16.87 16.61
N ALA A 265 2.41 18.20 16.58
CA ALA A 265 2.56 19.04 17.77
C ALA A 265 1.44 18.79 18.79
N ASP A 266 0.25 18.43 18.33
CA ASP A 266 -0.95 18.22 19.15
C ASP A 266 -1.06 16.79 19.73
N ASP A 267 0.01 15.98 19.70
CA ASP A 267 0.12 14.62 20.23
C ASP A 267 -1.10 13.72 19.89
N LEU A 268 -1.38 13.56 18.60
CA LEU A 268 -2.41 12.65 18.14
C LEU A 268 -2.21 11.24 18.70
N GLU A 269 -3.25 10.70 19.33
CA GLU A 269 -3.29 9.32 19.77
C GLU A 269 -3.08 8.38 18.57
N ILE A 270 -1.99 7.60 18.64
CA ILE A 270 -1.65 6.61 17.62
C ILE A 270 -2.43 5.33 17.94
N PRO A 271 -3.29 4.84 17.06
CA PRO A 271 -3.91 3.54 17.26
C PRO A 271 -2.85 2.46 17.45
N LEU A 272 -3.10 1.51 18.35
CA LEU A 272 -2.14 0.48 18.79
C LEU A 272 -1.51 -0.35 17.66
N HIS A 273 -2.13 -0.36 16.48
CA HIS A 273 -1.72 -1.17 15.32
C HIS A 273 -1.01 -0.37 14.24
N PHE A 274 -0.82 0.93 14.39
CA PHE A 274 -0.21 1.78 13.38
C PHE A 274 1.22 2.18 13.76
N HIS A 275 2.07 2.30 12.76
CA HIS A 275 3.43 2.82 12.93
C HIS A 275 3.42 4.30 13.28
N SER A 276 2.47 5.05 12.72
CA SER A 276 2.18 6.45 13.00
C SER A 276 0.73 6.75 12.65
N ALA A 277 0.16 7.79 13.26
CA ALA A 277 -1.13 8.35 12.87
C ALA A 277 -1.05 9.14 11.54
N ILE A 278 0.14 9.32 10.97
CA ILE A 278 0.35 10.04 9.73
C ILE A 278 1.27 9.22 8.82
N CYS A 279 0.81 8.96 7.60
CA CYS A 279 1.57 8.33 6.53
C CYS A 279 2.02 9.38 5.52
N GLY A 280 3.30 9.36 5.17
CA GLY A 280 3.89 10.15 4.08
C GLY A 280 4.11 9.29 2.85
N CYS A 281 3.81 9.83 1.66
CA CYS A 281 3.98 9.17 0.38
C CYS A 281 4.75 10.07 -0.59
N LEU A 282 5.76 9.55 -1.24
CA LEU A 282 6.60 10.24 -2.23
C LEU A 282 6.60 9.52 -3.57
N LEU A 283 6.51 10.31 -4.63
CA LEU A 283 6.94 9.91 -5.96
C LEU A 283 8.18 10.72 -6.31
N LEU A 284 9.31 10.05 -6.43
CA LEU A 284 10.59 10.62 -6.82
C LEU A 284 10.88 10.31 -8.29
N ARG A 285 11.53 11.22 -8.99
CA ARG A 285 12.01 11.04 -10.37
C ARG A 285 13.53 11.17 -10.40
N LYS A 286 14.22 10.20 -11.01
CA LYS A 286 15.65 10.32 -11.31
C LYS A 286 15.86 11.45 -12.31
N LEU A 287 16.78 12.38 -11.98
CA LEU A 287 17.17 13.54 -12.80
C LEU A 287 17.99 13.12 -14.03
#